data_b2fb5dafad23359f34fb8ad0ed01ea00
#
_entry.id   b2fb5dafad23359f34fb8ad0ed01ea00
#
_cell.length_a   1.000
_cell.length_b   1.000
_cell.length_c   1.000
_cell.angle_alpha   90.00
_cell.angle_beta   90.00
_cell.angle_gamma   90.00
#
_symmetry.space_group_name_H-M   'P 1'
#
loop_
_entity.id
_entity.type
_entity.pdbx_description
1 polymer ?
#
loop_
_entity_poly.entity_id
_entity_poly.type
_entity_poly.pdbx_seq_one_letter_code
_entity_poly.pdbx_strand_id
1 'polypeptide(L)'
;GYTPNIDSIANSGVRFNRAYVTAPVCSASRSAIIVGQSAIRFGGHQHRSSRTKNTRIYLPENYKLLPEIMQESGYTTFNHGKNDYNFYYDLKKVYNHKLNSKTDFQDLLFKQPFFGQIQTKGGKNNTSNISKDLKVNPNLR
;
A
#
# COMPACT_ATOMS: atom_id res chain seq x y z
N GLY A 1 -5.10 15.25 16.61
CA GLY A 1 -4.82 15.87 15.31
C GLY A 1 -6.09 16.36 14.67
N TYR A 2 -6.01 17.29 13.76
CA TYR A 2 -7.16 17.81 13.01
C TYR A 2 -7.25 17.08 11.67
N THR A 3 -8.24 16.20 11.52
CA THR A 3 -8.41 15.33 10.34
C THR A 3 -9.84 15.33 9.80
N PRO A 4 -10.38 16.50 9.37
CA PRO A 4 -11.80 16.65 9.07
C PRO A 4 -12.30 15.73 7.97
N ASN A 5 -11.50 15.46 6.95
CA ASN A 5 -11.87 14.57 5.84
C ASN A 5 -11.91 13.09 6.28
N ILE A 6 -10.94 12.66 7.10
CA ILE A 6 -10.92 11.30 7.66
C ILE A 6 -12.07 11.13 8.65
N ASP A 7 -12.32 12.14 9.48
CA ASP A 7 -13.42 12.14 10.45
C ASP A 7 -14.78 12.10 9.73
N SER A 8 -14.93 12.79 8.60
CA SER A 8 -16.13 12.72 7.76
C SER A 8 -16.38 11.31 7.23
N ILE A 9 -15.34 10.63 6.74
CA ILE A 9 -15.44 9.24 6.29
C ILE A 9 -15.81 8.32 7.46
N ALA A 10 -15.20 8.51 8.63
CA ALA A 10 -15.49 7.73 9.82
C ALA A 10 -16.94 7.90 10.31
N ASN A 11 -17.50 9.10 10.18
CA ASN A 11 -18.85 9.43 10.58
C ASN A 11 -19.92 8.89 9.60
N SER A 12 -19.57 8.76 8.32
CA SER A 12 -20.45 8.23 7.27
C SER A 12 -20.35 6.72 7.07
N GLY A 13 -19.37 6.07 7.71
CA GLY A 13 -19.06 4.65 7.52
C GLY A 13 -18.87 3.92 8.83
N VAL A 14 -17.92 2.98 8.83
CA VAL A 14 -17.58 2.15 10.00
C VAL A 14 -16.15 2.45 10.43
N ARG A 15 -15.97 2.75 11.71
CA ARG A 15 -14.67 2.94 12.34
C ARG A 15 -14.28 1.70 13.15
N PHE A 16 -13.20 1.05 12.74
CA PHE A 16 -12.64 -0.10 13.47
C PHE A 16 -11.71 0.38 14.57
N ASN A 17 -12.10 0.24 15.84
CA ASN A 17 -11.29 0.61 16.99
C ASN A 17 -10.13 -0.36 17.27
N ARG A 18 -10.23 -1.58 16.72
CA ARG A 18 -9.21 -2.63 16.84
C ARG A 18 -8.90 -3.17 15.45
N ALA A 19 -7.97 -2.54 14.76
CA ALA A 19 -7.47 -2.96 13.45
C ALA A 19 -6.00 -3.34 13.58
N TYR A 20 -5.64 -4.50 13.08
CA TYR A 20 -4.29 -5.07 13.19
C TYR A 20 -3.72 -5.38 11.81
N VAL A 21 -2.41 -5.29 11.68
CA VAL A 21 -1.68 -5.76 10.50
C VAL A 21 -0.99 -7.08 10.80
N THR A 22 -0.74 -7.89 9.77
CA THR A 22 -0.14 -9.22 9.92
C THR A 22 1.34 -9.19 10.33
N ALA A 23 2.02 -8.07 10.12
CA ALA A 23 3.41 -7.88 10.50
C ALA A 23 3.70 -6.38 10.69
N PRO A 24 4.52 -5.99 11.68
CA PRO A 24 4.85 -4.59 11.99
C PRO A 24 5.94 -4.03 11.07
N VAL A 25 6.06 -4.54 9.85
CA VAL A 25 7.09 -4.14 8.88
C VAL A 25 6.51 -4.00 7.48
N CYS A 26 6.97 -2.98 6.74
CA CYS A 26 6.38 -2.53 5.49
C CYS A 26 6.27 -3.63 4.43
N SER A 27 7.34 -4.34 4.09
CA SER A 27 7.32 -5.32 3.00
C SER A 27 6.40 -6.50 3.30
N ALA A 28 6.43 -7.05 4.51
CA ALA A 28 5.57 -8.17 4.90
C ALA A 28 4.09 -7.77 4.97
N SER A 29 3.78 -6.62 5.59
CA SER A 29 2.40 -6.12 5.68
C SER A 29 1.82 -5.78 4.31
N ARG A 30 2.58 -5.09 3.46
CA ARG A 30 2.15 -4.75 2.09
C ARG A 30 1.94 -5.99 1.23
N SER A 31 2.81 -6.99 1.38
CA SER A 31 2.67 -8.27 0.70
C SER A 31 1.39 -9.00 1.12
N ALA A 32 1.11 -9.04 2.41
CA ALA A 32 -0.11 -9.66 2.94
C ALA A 32 -1.38 -8.98 2.42
N ILE A 33 -1.40 -7.65 2.39
CA ILE A 33 -2.53 -6.86 1.88
C ILE A 33 -2.78 -7.15 0.40
N ILE A 34 -1.74 -7.12 -0.44
CA ILE A 34 -1.93 -7.25 -1.88
C ILE A 34 -2.25 -8.69 -2.32
N VAL A 35 -1.81 -9.68 -1.54
CA VAL A 35 -2.10 -11.11 -1.74
C VAL A 35 -3.44 -11.50 -1.11
N GLY A 36 -3.94 -10.73 -0.13
CA GLY A 36 -5.13 -11.08 0.64
C GLY A 36 -4.92 -12.27 1.58
N GLN A 37 -3.67 -12.55 1.97
CA GLN A 37 -3.29 -13.68 2.83
C GLN A 37 -2.26 -13.25 3.87
N SER A 38 -2.23 -13.97 5.00
CA SER A 38 -1.15 -13.78 5.98
C SER A 38 0.22 -14.04 5.33
N ALA A 39 1.18 -13.14 5.58
CA ALA A 39 2.52 -13.24 5.00
C ALA A 39 3.26 -14.53 5.34
N ILE A 40 2.92 -15.18 6.45
CA ILE A 40 3.48 -16.49 6.86
C ILE A 40 3.10 -17.58 5.85
N ARG A 41 1.88 -17.55 5.27
CA ARG A 41 1.39 -18.60 4.39
C ARG A 41 2.21 -18.78 3.10
N PHE A 42 2.82 -17.70 2.61
CA PHE A 42 3.68 -17.72 1.43
C PHE A 42 5.15 -17.40 1.74
N GLY A 43 5.57 -17.41 3.02
CA GLY A 43 6.94 -17.17 3.44
C GLY A 43 7.39 -15.71 3.40
N GLY A 44 6.50 -14.77 3.10
CA GLY A 44 6.82 -13.35 2.94
C GLY A 44 6.89 -12.52 4.23
N HIS A 45 6.91 -13.17 5.40
CA HIS A 45 6.81 -12.52 6.71
C HIS A 45 8.08 -11.81 7.18
N GLN A 46 9.24 -12.16 6.64
CA GLN A 46 10.50 -11.50 6.98
C GLN A 46 10.68 -10.21 6.16
N HIS A 47 11.38 -9.23 6.74
CA HIS A 47 11.60 -7.96 6.07
C HIS A 47 12.55 -8.12 4.87
N ARG A 48 12.03 -7.86 3.66
CA ARG A 48 12.80 -7.84 2.41
C ARG A 48 13.59 -9.13 2.12
N SER A 49 13.09 -10.28 2.57
CA SER A 49 13.74 -11.57 2.39
C SER A 49 13.89 -11.98 0.91
N SER A 50 13.07 -11.46 0.01
CA SER A 50 13.08 -11.77 -1.43
C SER A 50 13.88 -10.80 -2.29
N ARG A 51 14.86 -10.09 -1.73
CA ARG A 51 15.59 -9.03 -2.47
C ARG A 51 16.73 -9.53 -3.34
N THR A 52 17.24 -10.72 -3.11
CA THR A 52 18.31 -11.31 -3.93
C THR A 52 17.76 -12.41 -4.82
N LYS A 53 18.50 -12.73 -5.89
CA LYS A 53 18.10 -13.84 -6.78
C LYS A 53 18.00 -15.18 -6.03
N ASN A 54 18.85 -15.39 -5.06
CA ASN A 54 18.92 -16.64 -4.30
C ASN A 54 17.88 -16.76 -3.17
N THR A 55 17.23 -15.67 -2.81
CA THR A 55 16.24 -15.63 -1.71
C THR A 55 14.84 -15.24 -2.21
N ARG A 56 14.59 -15.36 -3.51
CA ARG A 56 13.29 -15.02 -4.09
C ARG A 56 12.19 -15.93 -3.54
N ILE A 57 11.12 -15.29 -3.11
CA ILE A 57 9.89 -15.94 -2.72
C ILE A 57 8.96 -15.89 -3.94
N TYR A 58 8.45 -17.04 -4.33
CA TYR A 58 7.46 -17.17 -5.39
C TYR A 58 6.13 -17.52 -4.76
N LEU A 59 5.08 -16.83 -5.19
CA LEU A 59 3.73 -17.17 -4.76
C LEU A 59 3.32 -18.50 -5.37
N PRO A 60 2.50 -19.32 -4.68
CA PRO A 60 1.87 -20.50 -5.27
C PRO A 60 1.07 -20.12 -6.53
N GLU A 61 0.97 -21.06 -7.50
CA GLU A 61 0.36 -20.81 -8.82
C GLU A 61 -1.07 -20.25 -8.75
N ASN A 62 -1.84 -20.62 -7.74
CA ASN A 62 -3.23 -20.20 -7.59
C ASN A 62 -3.41 -18.86 -6.87
N TYR A 63 -2.31 -18.18 -6.52
CA TYR A 63 -2.38 -16.89 -5.84
C TYR A 63 -2.45 -15.76 -6.88
N LYS A 64 -3.55 -15.03 -6.87
CA LYS A 64 -3.71 -13.80 -7.62
C LYS A 64 -3.57 -12.59 -6.70
N LEU A 65 -2.94 -11.56 -7.21
CA LEU A 65 -2.84 -10.29 -6.49
C LEU A 65 -4.14 -9.49 -6.67
N LEU A 66 -4.49 -8.70 -5.68
CA LEU A 66 -5.70 -7.86 -5.73
C LEU A 66 -5.81 -7.04 -7.03
N PRO A 67 -4.74 -6.36 -7.53
CA PRO A 67 -4.84 -5.66 -8.81
C PRO A 67 -5.12 -6.59 -10.00
N GLU A 68 -4.61 -7.81 -10.00
CA GLU A 68 -4.87 -8.78 -11.08
C GLU A 68 -6.35 -9.20 -11.08
N ILE A 69 -6.93 -9.43 -9.89
CA ILE A 69 -8.36 -9.73 -9.75
C ILE A 69 -9.21 -8.55 -10.23
N MET A 70 -8.79 -7.33 -9.92
CA MET A 70 -9.47 -6.13 -10.39
C MET A 70 -9.38 -5.98 -11.92
N GLN A 71 -8.22 -6.28 -12.52
CA GLN A 71 -8.08 -6.30 -13.99
C GLN A 71 -9.00 -7.30 -14.66
N GLU A 72 -9.10 -8.51 -14.13
CA GLU A 72 -10.02 -9.53 -14.61
C GLU A 72 -11.50 -9.10 -14.53
N SER A 73 -11.80 -8.21 -13.58
CA SER A 73 -13.11 -7.58 -13.41
C SER A 73 -13.30 -6.32 -14.26
N GLY A 74 -12.38 -6.03 -15.18
CA GLY A 74 -12.48 -4.89 -16.11
C GLY A 74 -11.97 -3.56 -15.56
N TYR A 75 -11.29 -3.55 -14.42
CA TYR A 75 -10.70 -2.33 -13.86
C TYR A 75 -9.33 -2.02 -14.47
N THR A 76 -9.09 -0.76 -14.74
CA THR A 76 -7.73 -0.26 -14.99
C THR A 76 -7.00 -0.12 -13.66
N THR A 77 -5.81 -0.72 -13.53
CA THR A 77 -5.07 -0.71 -12.28
C THR A 77 -3.83 0.19 -12.34
N PHE A 78 -3.54 0.89 -11.24
CA PHE A 78 -2.35 1.72 -11.15
C PHE A 78 -1.74 1.71 -9.74
N ASN A 79 -0.45 2.04 -9.67
CA ASN A 79 0.24 2.30 -8.42
C ASN A 79 1.07 3.59 -8.52
N HIS A 80 0.90 4.46 -7.53
CA HIS A 80 1.72 5.66 -7.34
C HIS A 80 2.54 5.51 -6.07
N GLY A 81 3.85 5.36 -6.24
CA GLY A 81 4.81 5.28 -5.13
C GLY A 81 5.32 3.87 -4.85
N LYS A 82 5.47 3.54 -3.57
CA LYS A 82 6.16 2.36 -3.10
C LYS A 82 5.32 1.08 -3.24
N ASN A 83 5.85 0.04 -3.89
CA ASN A 83 5.26 -1.31 -3.90
C ASN A 83 5.79 -2.14 -2.73
N ASP A 84 7.09 -2.40 -2.71
CA ASP A 84 7.84 -3.08 -1.63
C ASP A 84 7.27 -4.46 -1.26
N TYR A 85 6.74 -5.20 -2.24
CA TYR A 85 6.27 -6.56 -2.02
C TYR A 85 7.45 -7.51 -1.81
N ASN A 86 7.31 -8.45 -0.89
CA ASN A 86 8.35 -9.39 -0.50
C ASN A 86 8.19 -10.76 -1.17
N PHE A 87 7.93 -10.72 -2.47
CA PHE A 87 7.90 -11.87 -3.37
C PHE A 87 8.27 -11.42 -4.79
N TYR A 88 8.57 -12.37 -5.67
CA TYR A 88 8.80 -12.06 -7.08
C TYR A 88 7.49 -11.75 -7.79
N TYR A 89 7.44 -10.66 -8.52
CA TYR A 89 6.29 -10.24 -9.33
C TYR A 89 6.76 -9.41 -10.53
N ASP A 90 5.98 -9.45 -11.60
CA ASP A 90 6.16 -8.58 -12.75
C ASP A 90 5.26 -7.35 -12.58
N LEU A 91 5.88 -6.20 -12.34
CA LEU A 91 5.15 -4.95 -12.11
C LEU A 91 4.21 -4.57 -13.26
N LYS A 92 4.60 -4.89 -14.51
CA LYS A 92 3.79 -4.58 -15.71
C LYS A 92 2.56 -5.47 -15.84
N LYS A 93 2.58 -6.65 -15.23
CA LYS A 93 1.41 -7.53 -15.14
C LYS A 93 0.48 -7.13 -14.00
N VAL A 94 1.07 -6.75 -12.87
CA VAL A 94 0.31 -6.37 -11.67
C VAL A 94 -0.44 -5.05 -11.85
N TYR A 95 0.16 -4.08 -12.56
CA TYR A 95 -0.45 -2.77 -12.77
C TYR A 95 -0.38 -2.35 -14.23
N ASN A 96 -1.52 -1.91 -14.78
CA ASN A 96 -1.57 -1.35 -16.13
C ASN A 96 -0.75 -0.05 -16.23
N HIS A 97 -0.74 0.75 -15.15
CA HIS A 97 -0.02 2.02 -15.10
C HIS A 97 0.79 2.15 -13.82
N LYS A 98 2.01 2.63 -13.98
CA LYS A 98 2.85 3.10 -12.88
C LYS A 98 2.88 4.62 -12.96
N LEU A 99 2.21 5.27 -12.03
CA LEU A 99 2.24 6.73 -11.93
C LEU A 99 3.51 7.17 -11.21
N ASN A 100 4.09 8.26 -11.63
CA ASN A 100 5.17 8.95 -10.93
C ASN A 100 4.66 10.28 -10.36
N SER A 101 5.47 10.98 -9.55
CA SER A 101 5.06 12.21 -8.87
C SER A 101 4.65 13.36 -9.81
N LYS A 102 4.95 13.25 -11.10
CA LYS A 102 4.63 14.25 -12.16
C LYS A 102 3.49 13.78 -13.05
N THR A 103 2.94 12.61 -12.82
CA THR A 103 1.86 12.07 -13.66
C THR A 103 0.57 12.81 -13.37
N ASP A 104 -0.06 13.29 -14.40
CA ASP A 104 -1.40 13.84 -14.34
C ASP A 104 -2.40 12.70 -14.17
N PHE A 105 -3.16 12.73 -13.09
CA PHE A 105 -4.23 11.77 -12.83
C PHE A 105 -5.44 11.95 -13.77
N GLN A 106 -5.51 13.04 -14.52
CA GLN A 106 -6.61 13.29 -15.45
C GLN A 106 -6.71 12.21 -16.52
N ASP A 107 -5.59 11.66 -16.99
CA ASP A 107 -5.57 10.57 -17.96
C ASP A 107 -6.31 9.31 -17.49
N LEU A 108 -6.43 9.13 -16.17
CA LEU A 108 -7.15 8.01 -15.58
C LEU A 108 -8.67 8.18 -15.62
N LEU A 109 -9.17 9.39 -15.72
CA LEU A 109 -10.61 9.66 -15.78
C LEU A 109 -11.28 8.97 -16.97
N PHE A 110 -10.55 8.81 -18.07
CA PHE A 110 -11.01 8.14 -19.28
C PHE A 110 -10.87 6.60 -19.23
N LYS A 111 -10.31 6.06 -18.16
CA LYS A 111 -10.00 4.63 -17.98
C LYS A 111 -10.81 4.00 -16.84
N GLN A 112 -12.01 4.47 -16.64
CA GLN A 112 -12.90 3.93 -15.61
C GLN A 112 -13.55 2.61 -16.04
N PRO A 113 -13.88 1.73 -15.08
CA PRO A 113 -13.54 1.84 -13.66
C PRO A 113 -12.04 1.63 -13.42
N PHE A 114 -11.51 2.20 -12.33
CA PHE A 114 -10.11 2.00 -11.98
C PHE A 114 -9.94 1.58 -10.51
N PHE A 115 -8.87 0.84 -10.25
CA PHE A 115 -8.37 0.51 -8.93
C PHE A 115 -6.95 1.04 -8.79
N GLY A 116 -6.69 1.83 -7.76
CA GLY A 116 -5.39 2.45 -7.57
C GLY A 116 -4.89 2.48 -6.15
N GLN A 117 -3.58 2.45 -6.01
CA GLN A 117 -2.88 2.69 -4.75
C GLN A 117 -2.08 3.98 -4.84
N ILE A 118 -2.30 4.88 -3.90
CA ILE A 118 -1.57 6.15 -3.77
C ILE A 118 -0.91 6.19 -2.41
N GLN A 119 0.41 6.38 -2.39
CA GLN A 119 1.15 6.60 -1.16
C GLN A 119 1.43 8.09 -1.01
N THR A 120 0.82 8.67 0.01
CA THR A 120 1.09 10.06 0.41
C THR A 120 2.38 10.14 1.22
N LYS A 121 3.07 11.27 1.10
CA LYS A 121 4.19 11.59 1.99
C LYS A 121 3.63 11.94 3.38
N GLY A 122 4.23 11.40 4.43
CA GLY A 122 3.80 11.63 5.80
C GLY A 122 3.69 10.34 6.61
N GLY A 123 3.35 10.45 7.88
CA GLY A 123 3.18 9.33 8.80
C GLY A 123 4.46 8.61 9.23
N LYS A 124 5.59 8.89 8.59
CA LYS A 124 6.93 8.43 9.00
C LYS A 124 7.85 9.63 9.13
N ASN A 125 7.79 10.27 10.28
CA ASN A 125 8.65 11.41 10.58
C ASN A 125 10.00 10.94 11.14
N ASN A 126 11.09 11.60 10.73
CA ASN A 126 12.36 11.51 11.43
C ASN A 126 12.21 12.17 12.80
N THR A 127 12.88 11.62 13.83
CA THR A 127 12.86 12.16 15.21
C THR A 127 13.23 13.64 15.29
N SER A 128 14.06 14.14 14.38
CA SER A 128 14.39 15.56 14.24
C SER A 128 13.20 16.46 13.87
N ASN A 129 12.17 15.93 13.23
CA ASN A 129 10.98 16.69 12.85
C ASN A 129 9.93 16.69 13.96
N ILE A 130 9.86 15.63 14.78
CA ILE A 130 8.94 15.56 15.92
C ILE A 130 9.19 16.71 16.89
N SER A 131 10.45 17.09 17.13
CA SER A 131 10.79 18.20 18.01
C SER A 131 10.40 19.57 17.45
N LYS A 132 10.35 19.73 16.12
CA LYS A 132 9.88 20.96 15.47
C LYS A 132 8.36 21.06 15.50
N ASP A 133 7.65 19.97 15.21
CA ASP A 133 6.20 19.92 15.22
C ASP A 133 5.64 20.14 16.64
N LEU A 134 6.30 19.58 17.65
CA LEU A 134 5.96 19.83 19.07
C LEU A 134 6.22 21.26 19.53
N LYS A 135 7.20 21.96 18.94
CA LYS A 135 7.47 23.39 19.23
C LYS A 135 6.45 24.31 18.56
N VAL A 136 5.90 23.90 17.42
CA VAL A 136 4.91 24.69 16.65
C VAL A 136 3.50 24.50 17.19
N ASN A 137 3.20 23.34 17.78
CA ASN A 137 1.87 23.09 18.34
C ASN A 137 1.96 22.30 19.67
N PRO A 138 2.10 22.99 20.81
CA PRO A 138 2.19 22.36 22.12
C PRO A 138 0.94 21.58 22.54
N ASN A 139 -0.18 21.71 21.80
CA ASN A 139 -1.45 21.00 22.03
C ASN A 139 -1.55 19.66 21.28
N LEU A 140 -0.50 19.23 20.58
CA LEU A 140 -0.39 17.90 19.94
C LEU A 140 0.10 16.80 20.90
N ARG A 141 -0.08 16.95 22.19
CA ARG A 141 0.21 15.92 23.20
C ARG A 141 -0.97 14.99 23.42
#